data_a5e831f1a3e9c2e7a58eca481893c13d
#
_entry.id   a5e831f1a3e9c2e7a58eca481893c13d
#
_cell.length_a   1.000
_cell.length_b   1.000
_cell.length_c   1.000
_cell.angle_alpha   90.00
_cell.angle_beta   90.00
_cell.angle_gamma   90.00
#
_symmetry.space_group_name_H-M   'P 1'
#
loop_
_entity.id
_entity.type
_entity.pdbx_description
1 polymer ?
#
loop_
_entity_poly.entity_id
_entity_poly.type
_entity_poly.pdbx_seq_one_letter_code
_entity_poly.pdbx_strand_id
1 'polypeptide(L)'
;YPHAETQVEILPLDGENPQHVGVLNAFAAHILHGTPLVADGAEGIRGLMLSNAMHLSSWTGKPVSLPIDEGEFARLLAEKRLHSRKKQVKEVTFATDHSGTGRAEG
;
A
#
# COMPACT_ATOMS: atom_id res chain seq x y z
N TYR A 1 29.83 -15.29 9.14
CA TYR A 1 29.01 -15.20 7.93
C TYR A 1 29.75 -14.37 6.89
N PRO A 2 29.95 -14.87 5.67
CA PRO A 2 30.49 -14.03 4.61
C PRO A 2 29.53 -12.88 4.35
N HIS A 3 30.06 -11.67 4.34
CA HIS A 3 29.29 -10.52 3.94
C HIS A 3 28.94 -10.65 2.46
N ALA A 4 27.64 -10.55 2.14
CA ALA A 4 27.22 -10.49 0.76
C ALA A 4 27.81 -9.23 0.12
N GLU A 5 28.47 -9.38 -1.00
CA GLU A 5 28.89 -8.22 -1.81
C GLU A 5 27.65 -7.52 -2.31
N THR A 6 27.51 -6.27 -1.92
CA THR A 6 26.39 -5.44 -2.37
C THR A 6 26.84 -4.68 -3.62
N GLN A 7 26.16 -4.93 -4.73
CA GLN A 7 26.32 -4.10 -5.92
C GLN A 7 25.29 -2.98 -5.87
N VAL A 8 25.77 -1.76 -5.97
CA VAL A 8 24.90 -0.57 -6.03
C VAL A 8 24.91 -0.06 -7.47
N GLU A 9 23.76 -0.07 -8.09
CA GLU A 9 23.57 0.49 -9.42
C GLU A 9 22.71 1.76 -9.31
N ILE A 10 23.24 2.86 -9.80
CA ILE A 10 22.52 4.12 -9.86
C ILE A 10 21.88 4.23 -11.24
N LEU A 11 20.57 4.08 -11.29
CA LEU A 11 19.82 4.21 -12.53
C LEU A 11 19.64 5.69 -12.89
N PRO A 12 19.81 6.04 -14.17
CA PRO A 12 19.56 7.41 -14.61
C PRO A 12 18.07 7.73 -14.49
N LEU A 13 17.78 8.89 -13.93
CA LEU A 13 16.41 9.43 -13.87
C LEU A 13 16.24 10.45 -15.01
N ASP A 14 15.07 10.47 -15.60
CA ASP A 14 14.71 11.45 -16.62
C ASP A 14 14.43 12.85 -16.06
N GLY A 15 14.38 12.99 -14.73
CA GLY A 15 14.06 14.24 -14.05
C GLY A 15 12.57 14.55 -14.00
N GLU A 16 11.75 13.70 -14.58
CA GLU A 16 10.30 13.85 -14.63
C GLU A 16 9.65 13.10 -13.47
N ASN A 17 8.79 13.77 -12.73
CA ASN A 17 7.99 13.14 -11.67
C ASN A 17 6.57 13.71 -11.67
N PRO A 18 5.73 13.28 -12.62
CA PRO A 18 4.38 13.82 -12.78
C PRO A 18 3.41 13.41 -11.66
N GLN A 19 3.75 12.44 -10.82
CA GLN A 19 2.96 12.01 -9.65
C GLN A 19 1.46 11.83 -9.98
N HIS A 20 0.59 12.50 -9.23
CA HIS A 20 -0.86 12.39 -9.40
C HIS A 20 -1.36 12.87 -10.76
N VAL A 21 -0.74 13.88 -11.33
CA VAL A 21 -1.08 14.35 -12.68
C VAL A 21 -0.81 13.27 -13.72
N GLY A 22 0.31 12.57 -13.60
CA GLY A 22 0.64 11.44 -14.48
C GLY A 22 -0.36 10.30 -14.34
N VAL A 23 -0.78 9.97 -13.13
CA VAL A 23 -1.78 8.92 -12.87
C VAL A 23 -3.13 9.29 -13.47
N LEU A 24 -3.59 10.51 -13.28
CA LEU A 24 -4.87 10.99 -13.83
C LEU A 24 -4.85 11.02 -15.35
N ASN A 25 -3.76 11.49 -15.95
CA ASN A 25 -3.61 11.51 -17.39
C ASN A 25 -3.56 10.11 -18.00
N ALA A 26 -2.88 9.17 -17.35
CA ALA A 26 -2.85 7.77 -17.77
C ALA A 26 -4.24 7.13 -17.71
N PHE A 27 -4.99 7.40 -16.64
CA PHE A 27 -6.35 6.90 -16.49
C PHE A 27 -7.30 7.49 -17.53
N ALA A 28 -7.22 8.79 -17.77
CA ALA A 28 -8.02 9.45 -18.81
C ALA A 28 -7.68 8.91 -20.21
N ALA A 29 -6.42 8.72 -20.52
CA ALA A 29 -5.97 8.14 -21.80
C ALA A 29 -6.47 6.70 -21.98
N HIS A 30 -6.53 5.91 -20.91
CA HIS A 30 -7.10 4.57 -20.93
C HIS A 30 -8.60 4.61 -21.28
N ILE A 31 -9.35 5.50 -20.66
CA ILE A 31 -10.79 5.63 -20.92
C ILE A 31 -11.08 6.11 -22.33
N LEU A 32 -10.35 7.12 -22.77
CA LEU A 32 -10.61 7.79 -24.05
C LEU A 32 -10.03 7.04 -25.25
N HIS A 33 -8.90 6.39 -25.09
CA HIS A 33 -8.10 5.85 -26.19
C HIS A 33 -7.74 4.36 -26.04
N GLY A 34 -8.15 3.73 -24.95
CA GLY A 34 -7.82 2.33 -24.68
C GLY A 34 -6.33 2.09 -24.38
N THR A 35 -5.59 3.13 -24.02
CA THR A 35 -4.16 3.01 -23.67
C THR A 35 -3.99 2.08 -22.47
N PRO A 36 -3.08 1.10 -22.51
CA PRO A 36 -2.88 0.18 -21.39
C PRO A 36 -2.49 0.91 -20.10
N LEU A 37 -3.09 0.49 -18.99
CA LEU A 37 -2.68 0.94 -17.66
C LEU A 37 -1.51 0.12 -17.14
N VAL A 38 -0.59 0.76 -16.43
CA VAL A 38 0.52 0.08 -15.74
C VAL A 38 -0.03 -0.83 -14.64
N ALA A 39 -1.02 -0.34 -13.91
CA ALA A 39 -1.73 -1.08 -12.89
C ALA A 39 -3.21 -0.70 -12.93
N ASP A 40 -4.08 -1.65 -13.22
CA ASP A 40 -5.53 -1.43 -13.19
C ASP A 40 -6.10 -1.59 -11.77
N GLY A 41 -7.36 -1.17 -11.60
CA GLY A 41 -8.02 -1.26 -10.30
C GLY A 41 -8.17 -2.70 -9.79
N ALA A 42 -8.29 -3.67 -10.68
CA ALA A 42 -8.43 -5.07 -10.34
C ALA A 42 -7.13 -5.65 -9.74
N GLU A 43 -5.99 -5.13 -10.11
CA GLU A 43 -4.71 -5.57 -9.53
C GLU A 43 -4.55 -5.17 -8.06
N GLY A 44 -5.27 -4.16 -7.62
CA GLY A 44 -5.28 -3.75 -6.20
C GLY A 44 -5.74 -4.87 -5.25
N ILE A 45 -6.56 -5.78 -5.74
CA ILE A 45 -7.01 -6.95 -4.98
C ILE A 45 -5.86 -7.85 -4.54
N ARG A 46 -4.79 -7.93 -5.33
CA ARG A 46 -3.62 -8.76 -5.01
C ARG A 46 -2.88 -8.25 -3.78
N GLY A 47 -2.66 -6.95 -3.70
CA GLY A 47 -2.04 -6.33 -2.53
C GLY A 47 -2.92 -6.47 -1.29
N LEU A 48 -4.22 -6.27 -1.43
CA LEU A 48 -5.18 -6.46 -0.35
C LEU A 48 -5.21 -7.91 0.14
N MET A 49 -5.18 -8.88 -0.77
CA MET A 49 -5.14 -10.30 -0.43
C MET A 49 -3.88 -10.66 0.37
N LEU A 50 -2.73 -10.14 -0.02
CA LEU A 50 -1.48 -10.33 0.73
C LEU A 50 -1.58 -9.75 2.15
N SER A 51 -2.09 -8.54 2.28
CA SER A 51 -2.31 -7.89 3.57
C SER A 51 -3.26 -8.72 4.45
N ASN A 52 -4.38 -9.15 3.88
CA ASN A 52 -5.35 -9.97 4.60
C ASN A 52 -4.78 -11.33 5.00
N ALA A 53 -3.96 -11.94 4.15
CA ALA A 53 -3.26 -13.19 4.47
C ALA A 53 -2.29 -13.03 5.64
N MET A 54 -1.55 -11.92 5.69
CA MET A 54 -0.66 -11.62 6.82
C MET A 54 -1.42 -11.46 8.13
N HIS A 55 -2.54 -10.76 8.13
CA HIS A 55 -3.41 -10.65 9.29
C HIS A 55 -3.97 -12.00 9.71
N LEU A 56 -4.49 -12.78 8.77
CA LEU A 56 -5.05 -14.09 9.03
C LEU A 56 -4.00 -15.03 9.64
N SER A 57 -2.79 -15.06 9.10
CA SER A 57 -1.67 -15.83 9.63
C SER A 57 -1.30 -15.40 11.05
N SER A 58 -1.27 -14.11 11.30
CA SER A 58 -1.02 -13.55 12.63
C SER A 58 -2.09 -13.94 13.65
N TRP A 59 -3.36 -13.86 13.26
CA TRP A 59 -4.47 -14.18 14.16
C TRP A 59 -4.61 -15.67 14.47
N THR A 60 -4.30 -16.53 13.50
CA THR A 60 -4.40 -17.99 13.66
C THR A 60 -3.11 -18.63 14.15
N GLY A 61 -1.98 -17.95 14.06
CA GLY A 61 -0.66 -18.50 14.38
C GLY A 61 -0.20 -19.59 13.43
N LYS A 62 -0.75 -19.64 12.22
CA LYS A 62 -0.48 -20.68 11.21
C LYS A 62 -0.07 -20.07 9.87
N PRO A 63 0.74 -20.77 9.08
CA PRO A 63 0.94 -20.42 7.67
C PRO A 63 -0.39 -20.39 6.92
N VAL A 64 -0.52 -19.46 6.02
CA VAL A 64 -1.73 -19.26 5.21
C VAL A 64 -1.35 -19.37 3.74
N SER A 65 -2.08 -20.21 3.02
CA SER A 65 -1.93 -20.37 1.58
C SER A 65 -2.79 -19.36 0.83
N LEU A 66 -2.30 -18.88 -0.29
CA LEU A 66 -3.06 -18.01 -1.20
C LEU A 66 -3.72 -18.87 -2.31
N PRO A 67 -4.94 -18.53 -2.75
CA PRO A 67 -5.82 -17.50 -2.21
C PRO A 67 -6.36 -17.86 -0.81
N ILE A 68 -6.60 -16.85 0.01
CA ILE A 68 -7.14 -17.04 1.36
C ILE A 68 -8.61 -17.43 1.33
N ASP A 69 -9.08 -18.06 2.42
CA ASP A 69 -10.50 -18.22 2.67
C ASP A 69 -11.10 -16.89 3.14
N GLU A 70 -11.84 -16.23 2.26
CA GLU A 70 -12.43 -14.93 2.50
C GLU A 70 -13.47 -14.97 3.64
N GLY A 71 -14.22 -16.06 3.73
CA GLY A 71 -15.21 -16.26 4.80
C GLY A 71 -14.55 -16.35 6.17
N GLU A 72 -13.46 -17.09 6.29
CA GLU A 72 -12.67 -17.18 7.53
C GLU A 72 -12.09 -15.82 7.92
N PHE A 73 -11.52 -15.11 6.96
CA PHE A 73 -11.00 -13.76 7.20
C PHE A 73 -12.08 -12.80 7.70
N ALA A 74 -13.24 -12.77 7.05
CA ALA A 74 -14.36 -11.92 7.43
C ALA A 74 -14.87 -12.25 8.83
N ARG A 75 -14.96 -13.53 9.18
CA ARG A 75 -15.37 -13.98 10.53
C ARG A 75 -14.39 -13.52 11.60
N LEU A 76 -13.11 -13.72 11.39
CA LEU A 76 -12.08 -13.31 12.35
C LEU A 76 -11.97 -11.79 12.46
N LEU A 77 -12.12 -11.07 11.36
CA LEU A 77 -12.16 -9.61 11.39
C LEU A 77 -13.34 -9.08 12.20
N ALA A 78 -14.53 -9.67 12.03
CA ALA A 78 -15.71 -9.32 12.80
C ALA A 78 -15.50 -9.57 14.30
N GLU A 79 -14.87 -10.69 14.66
CA GLU A 79 -14.51 -11.01 16.05
C GLU A 79 -13.53 -9.98 16.62
N LYS A 80 -12.48 -9.62 15.87
CA LYS A 80 -11.52 -8.59 16.29
C LYS A 80 -12.18 -7.22 16.48
N ARG A 81 -13.14 -6.86 15.64
CA ARG A 81 -13.90 -5.61 15.76
C ARG A 81 -14.74 -5.56 17.05
N LEU A 82 -15.34 -6.68 17.44
CA LEU A 82 -16.10 -6.77 18.69
C LEU A 82 -15.24 -6.53 19.94
N HIS A 83 -13.98 -6.94 19.88
CA HIS A 83 -13.02 -6.79 20.97
C HIS A 83 -12.12 -5.56 20.84
N SER A 84 -12.34 -4.73 19.82
CA SER A 84 -11.59 -3.50 19.64
C SER A 84 -11.90 -2.49 20.72
N ARG A 85 -10.86 -1.86 21.23
CA ARG A 85 -10.99 -0.78 22.21
C ARG A 85 -10.81 0.56 21.53
N LYS A 86 -11.67 1.51 21.84
CA LYS A 86 -11.49 2.89 21.43
C LYS A 86 -10.22 3.42 22.10
N LYS A 87 -9.21 3.80 21.31
CA LYS A 87 -8.03 4.48 21.86
C LYS A 87 -8.48 5.76 22.56
N GLN A 88 -8.11 5.91 23.83
CA GLN A 88 -8.17 7.22 24.46
C GLN A 88 -7.04 8.05 23.87
N VAL A 89 -7.40 8.95 22.96
CA VAL A 89 -6.46 9.93 22.44
C VAL A 89 -6.29 10.99 23.52
N LYS A 90 -5.18 10.96 24.26
CA LYS A 90 -4.72 12.16 24.95
C LYS A 90 -4.45 13.19 23.87
N GLU A 91 -4.96 14.43 24.08
CA GLU A 91 -4.61 15.53 23.18
C GLU A 91 -3.09 15.63 23.05
N VAL A 92 -2.59 15.15 21.95
CA VAL A 92 -1.19 15.33 21.56
C VAL A 92 -1.19 16.43 20.53
N THR A 93 -0.61 17.56 20.89
CA THR A 93 -0.37 18.62 19.93
C THR A 93 0.71 18.12 18.97
N PHE A 94 0.29 17.65 17.78
CA PHE A 94 1.24 17.34 16.73
C PHE A 94 1.74 18.64 16.12
N ALA A 95 3.03 18.94 16.30
CA ALA A 95 3.71 19.83 15.37
C ALA A 95 3.76 19.08 14.04
N THR A 96 2.91 19.46 13.10
CA THR A 96 2.99 18.95 11.73
C THR A 96 4.29 19.46 11.13
N ASP A 97 5.23 18.54 10.98
CA ASP A 97 6.41 18.81 10.18
C ASP A 97 5.99 18.80 8.71
N HIS A 98 5.99 19.97 8.09
CA HIS A 98 5.71 20.15 6.67
C HIS A 98 6.94 19.89 5.79
N SER A 99 7.99 19.27 6.33
CA SER A 99 9.23 18.99 5.58
C SER A 99 9.04 18.05 4.38
N GLY A 100 7.90 17.36 4.30
CA GLY A 100 7.59 16.46 3.19
C GLY A 100 6.83 17.09 2.02
N THR A 101 6.32 18.29 2.14
CA THR A 101 5.73 19.02 1.04
C THR A 101 6.79 19.92 0.44
N GLY A 102 7.49 19.40 -0.58
CA GLY A 102 8.42 20.19 -1.33
C GLY A 102 7.75 21.47 -1.81
N ARG A 103 8.03 22.58 -1.14
CA ARG A 103 7.74 23.90 -1.65
C ARG A 103 8.65 24.07 -2.86
N ALA A 104 8.09 23.99 -4.04
CA ALA A 104 8.75 24.56 -5.19
C ALA A 104 8.84 26.06 -4.94
N GLU A 105 9.99 26.51 -4.48
CA GLU A 105 10.31 27.92 -4.56
C GLU A 105 10.50 28.23 -6.03
N GLY A 106 9.50 28.86 -6.62
CA GLY A 106 9.56 29.45 -7.94
C GLY A 106 10.37 30.72 -7.96
#